data_86377ce503bd05b7694514e3c461731e
#
_entry.id   86377ce503bd05b7694514e3c461731e
#
_cell.length_a   1.000
_cell.length_b   1.000
_cell.length_c   1.000
_cell.angle_alpha   90.00
_cell.angle_beta   90.00
_cell.angle_gamma   90.00
#
_symmetry.space_group_name_H-M   'P 1'
#
loop_
_entity.id
_entity.type
_entity.pdbx_description
1 polymer ?
#
loop_
_entity_poly.entity_id
_entity_poly.type
_entity_poly.pdbx_seq_one_letter_code
_entity_poly.pdbx_strand_id
1 'polypeptide(L)'
;LDDYSYGAGVYGGLHRNVYEHTSQEFRLASDYDGAINFQAGLFLQEIEQRFDAHQYAFNLPITPNIFGPVLAVFGDFDVTAPLVGPDPATGNMYDYNKDHYLDTDVMSAFLAMYIDINERTELSFGARYTEEEKSGYIKIPYIHAAAAAFGFGAPPLIEGLEFEDDNLSPEIALNYYINDDTSVYVAYKKAFKSGGIDNSALPTASINPLSPTFEGFDALIYDSEEADGFEIGLKSNLFDNNMRINATYYKYEYTDLQVQL
;
A
#
# COMPACT_ATOMS: atom_id res chain seq x y z
N LEU A 1 -11.00 -7.92 14.07
CA LEU A 1 -10.78 -7.26 15.36
C LEU A 1 -9.30 -7.28 15.66
N ASP A 2 -8.68 -6.11 15.63
CA ASP A 2 -7.28 -5.96 16.07
C ASP A 2 -7.27 -5.68 17.56
N ASP A 3 -6.51 -6.45 18.31
CA ASP A 3 -6.39 -6.31 19.76
C ASP A 3 -5.04 -5.67 20.11
N TYR A 4 -5.06 -4.40 20.42
CA TYR A 4 -3.89 -3.64 20.87
C TYR A 4 -3.69 -3.68 22.39
N SER A 5 -4.42 -4.54 23.09
CA SER A 5 -4.46 -4.58 24.55
C SER A 5 -3.25 -5.27 25.20
N TYR A 6 -2.30 -5.78 24.42
CA TYR A 6 -1.15 -6.54 24.91
C TYR A 6 -1.55 -7.69 25.89
N GLY A 7 -2.69 -8.30 25.62
CA GLY A 7 -3.23 -9.37 26.44
C GLY A 7 -4.05 -8.94 27.67
N ALA A 8 -4.24 -7.64 27.89
CA ALA A 8 -5.05 -7.13 28.99
C ALA A 8 -6.52 -6.87 28.63
N GLY A 9 -6.89 -6.98 27.35
CA GLY A 9 -8.25 -6.79 26.86
C GLY A 9 -8.82 -5.36 27.04
N VAL A 10 -7.97 -4.34 27.04
CA VAL A 10 -8.36 -2.95 27.39
C VAL A 10 -8.54 -2.01 26.21
N TYR A 11 -8.16 -2.42 25.01
CA TYR A 11 -8.27 -1.62 23.80
C TYR A 11 -8.55 -2.49 22.59
N GLY A 12 -9.44 -2.08 21.72
CA GLY A 12 -9.77 -2.81 20.50
C GLY A 12 -10.31 -1.89 19.42
N GLY A 13 -10.21 -2.35 18.19
CA GLY A 13 -10.73 -1.66 17.02
C GLY A 13 -11.53 -2.58 16.13
N LEU A 14 -12.52 -2.03 15.48
CA LEU A 14 -13.21 -2.66 14.37
C LEU A 14 -12.79 -1.94 13.10
N HIS A 15 -12.06 -2.65 12.25
CA HIS A 15 -11.67 -2.16 10.93
C HIS A 15 -12.50 -2.90 9.89
N ARG A 16 -13.09 -2.14 8.99
CA ARG A 16 -13.79 -2.67 7.83
C ARG A 16 -13.19 -2.04 6.58
N ASN A 17 -12.74 -2.89 5.68
CA ASN A 17 -12.24 -2.48 4.38
C ASN A 17 -13.14 -3.04 3.29
N VAL A 18 -13.65 -2.19 2.44
CA VAL A 18 -14.49 -2.54 1.30
C VAL A 18 -13.79 -2.07 0.05
N TYR A 19 -13.63 -2.96 -0.92
CA TYR A 19 -13.08 -2.69 -2.23
C TYR A 19 -14.10 -3.06 -3.29
N GLU A 20 -14.37 -2.13 -4.18
CA GLU A 20 -15.05 -2.39 -5.44
C GLU A 20 -14.09 -2.00 -6.56
N HIS A 21 -13.88 -2.86 -7.53
CA HIS A 21 -13.01 -2.55 -8.64
C HIS A 21 -13.55 -3.10 -9.96
N THR A 22 -13.30 -2.34 -11.02
CA THR A 22 -13.55 -2.73 -12.41
C THR A 22 -12.25 -2.60 -13.18
N SER A 23 -11.91 -3.61 -13.99
CA SER A 23 -10.74 -3.52 -14.86
C SER A 23 -11.05 -4.05 -16.26
N GLN A 24 -10.37 -3.48 -17.25
CA GLN A 24 -10.41 -3.92 -18.64
C GLN A 24 -9.00 -3.97 -19.19
N GLU A 25 -8.70 -5.04 -19.91
CA GLU A 25 -7.44 -5.18 -20.63
C GLU A 25 -7.70 -5.55 -22.09
N PHE A 26 -7.05 -4.84 -22.99
CA PHE A 26 -6.98 -5.16 -24.39
C PHE A 26 -5.56 -5.57 -24.74
N ARG A 27 -5.40 -6.79 -25.27
CA ARG A 27 -4.10 -7.37 -25.57
C ARG A 27 -4.06 -7.86 -27.02
N LEU A 28 -2.98 -7.49 -27.70
CA LEU A 28 -2.63 -8.00 -29.02
C LEU A 28 -1.29 -8.73 -28.91
N ALA A 29 -1.24 -9.97 -29.38
CA ALA A 29 -0.02 -10.74 -29.43
C ALA A 29 0.18 -11.28 -30.85
N SER A 30 1.42 -11.29 -31.32
CA SER A 30 1.79 -11.97 -32.56
C SER A 30 2.22 -13.40 -32.27
N ASP A 31 2.09 -14.26 -33.27
CA ASP A 31 2.57 -15.65 -33.28
C ASP A 31 3.09 -15.95 -34.70
N TYR A 32 4.25 -15.34 -35.01
CA TYR A 32 4.88 -15.48 -36.33
C TYR A 32 5.99 -16.53 -36.28
N ASP A 33 6.14 -17.28 -37.36
CA ASP A 33 7.28 -18.20 -37.53
C ASP A 33 8.62 -17.46 -37.74
N GLY A 34 8.61 -16.13 -37.75
CA GLY A 34 9.77 -15.27 -37.92
C GLY A 34 10.53 -15.00 -36.63
N ALA A 35 11.67 -14.34 -36.76
CA ALA A 35 12.55 -14.03 -35.62
C ALA A 35 12.01 -12.98 -34.64
N ILE A 36 10.87 -12.34 -34.91
CA ILE A 36 10.33 -11.27 -34.09
C ILE A 36 8.88 -11.55 -33.76
N ASN A 37 8.59 -11.58 -32.46
CA ASN A 37 7.23 -11.59 -31.95
C ASN A 37 7.05 -10.45 -30.95
N PHE A 38 5.80 -10.05 -30.74
CA PHE A 38 5.48 -8.95 -29.82
C PHE A 38 4.16 -9.20 -29.09
N GLN A 39 4.01 -8.50 -27.99
CA GLN A 39 2.77 -8.35 -27.24
C GLN A 39 2.60 -6.87 -26.89
N ALA A 40 1.43 -6.32 -27.18
CA ALA A 40 1.08 -4.95 -26.80
C ALA A 40 -0.31 -4.90 -26.19
N GLY A 41 -0.57 -3.94 -25.33
CA GLY A 41 -1.89 -3.80 -24.75
C GLY A 41 -2.12 -2.50 -24.02
N LEU A 42 -3.40 -2.32 -23.66
CA LEU A 42 -3.91 -1.24 -22.82
C LEU A 42 -4.60 -1.87 -21.63
N PHE A 43 -4.43 -1.25 -20.48
CA PHE A 43 -5.07 -1.64 -19.23
C PHE A 43 -5.72 -0.42 -18.59
N LEU A 44 -6.97 -0.57 -18.17
CA LEU A 44 -7.77 0.43 -17.48
C LEU A 44 -8.31 -0.19 -16.20
N GLN A 45 -8.28 0.55 -15.10
CA GLN A 45 -8.82 0.10 -13.83
C GLN A 45 -9.38 1.28 -13.04
N GLU A 46 -10.54 1.07 -12.44
CA GLU A 46 -11.19 1.95 -11.47
C GLU A 46 -11.33 1.18 -10.16
N ILE A 47 -10.96 1.79 -9.03
CA ILE A 47 -11.05 1.20 -7.69
C ILE A 47 -11.73 2.20 -6.78
N GLU A 48 -12.80 1.76 -6.12
CA GLU A 48 -13.41 2.47 -4.99
C GLU A 48 -13.05 1.73 -3.70
N GLN A 49 -12.43 2.44 -2.75
CA GLN A 49 -12.09 1.89 -1.46
C GLN A 49 -12.76 2.67 -0.35
N ARG A 50 -13.32 1.95 0.62
CA ARG A 50 -13.76 2.51 1.88
C ARG A 50 -13.11 1.76 3.03
N PHE A 51 -12.46 2.51 3.93
CA PHE A 51 -11.85 1.98 5.13
C PHE A 51 -12.47 2.65 6.36
N ASP A 52 -13.29 1.90 7.09
CA ASP A 52 -13.94 2.36 8.31
C ASP A 52 -13.12 1.88 9.53
N ALA A 53 -12.73 2.80 10.40
CA ALA A 53 -12.01 2.50 11.63
C ALA A 53 -12.78 3.03 12.85
N HIS A 54 -13.30 2.11 13.63
CA HIS A 54 -14.02 2.39 14.87
C HIS A 54 -13.17 1.88 16.04
N GLN A 55 -12.62 2.80 16.82
CA GLN A 55 -11.82 2.46 17.97
C GLN A 55 -12.65 2.53 19.24
N TYR A 56 -12.49 1.55 20.11
CA TYR A 56 -13.11 1.55 21.42
C TYR A 56 -12.10 1.12 22.49
N ALA A 57 -11.88 2.01 23.44
CA ALA A 57 -11.25 1.63 24.65
C ALA A 57 -12.29 0.97 25.55
N PHE A 58 -11.90 -0.10 26.21
CA PHE A 58 -12.85 -0.91 26.94
C PHE A 58 -13.54 -0.15 28.04
N ASN A 59 -14.81 -0.53 28.25
CA ASN A 59 -15.62 -0.25 29.43
C ASN A 59 -15.06 -0.90 30.73
N LEU A 60 -13.74 -1.00 30.85
CA LEU A 60 -13.19 -1.26 32.16
C LEU A 60 -13.30 0.04 32.93
N PRO A 61 -13.92 0.05 34.11
CA PRO A 61 -13.70 1.14 35.03
C PRO A 61 -12.16 1.19 35.21
N ILE A 62 -11.53 2.19 34.62
CA ILE A 62 -10.11 2.44 34.85
C ILE A 62 -10.04 2.70 36.34
N THR A 63 -9.66 1.65 37.07
CA THR A 63 -9.49 1.82 38.50
C THR A 63 -8.35 2.81 38.66
N PRO A 64 -8.50 3.84 39.50
CA PRO A 64 -7.45 4.80 39.81
C PRO A 64 -6.10 4.16 40.12
N ASN A 65 -6.12 2.88 40.47
CA ASN A 65 -4.96 2.07 40.84
C ASN A 65 -4.10 1.60 39.65
N ILE A 66 -4.65 1.50 38.43
CA ILE A 66 -3.90 1.00 37.27
C ILE A 66 -3.34 2.16 36.44
N PHE A 67 -4.11 3.17 36.17
CA PHE A 67 -3.73 4.28 35.32
C PHE A 67 -3.56 5.62 36.05
N GLY A 68 -4.04 5.73 37.29
CA GLY A 68 -3.87 6.97 38.07
C GLY A 68 -2.43 7.47 38.12
N PRO A 69 -1.41 6.62 38.39
CA PRO A 69 -0.02 7.02 38.37
C PRO A 69 0.50 7.46 36.98
N VAL A 70 -0.01 6.85 35.92
CA VAL A 70 0.36 7.18 34.52
C VAL A 70 -0.33 8.47 34.11
N LEU A 71 -1.59 8.65 34.43
CA LEU A 71 -2.36 9.84 34.07
C LEU A 71 -1.95 11.07 34.90
N ALA A 72 -1.53 10.88 36.15
CA ALA A 72 -0.99 11.96 36.99
C ALA A 72 0.28 12.63 36.40
N VAL A 73 0.99 11.95 35.49
CA VAL A 73 2.12 12.53 34.74
C VAL A 73 1.64 13.51 33.68
N PHE A 74 0.42 13.36 33.16
CA PHE A 74 -0.15 14.17 32.09
C PHE A 74 -1.11 15.29 32.58
N GLY A 75 -1.40 15.39 33.89
CA GLY A 75 -2.23 16.41 34.46
C GLY A 75 -3.36 15.90 35.36
N ASP A 76 -4.22 16.79 35.84
CA ASP A 76 -5.42 16.44 36.64
C ASP A 76 -6.51 15.85 35.76
N PHE A 77 -6.41 14.55 35.46
CA PHE A 77 -7.47 13.85 34.76
C PHE A 77 -8.44 13.20 35.77
N ASP A 78 -9.74 13.36 35.50
CA ASP A 78 -10.76 12.62 36.21
C ASP A 78 -10.76 11.15 35.76
N VAL A 79 -9.97 10.34 36.45
CA VAL A 79 -9.84 8.89 36.19
C VAL A 79 -11.11 8.08 36.45
N THR A 80 -12.16 8.75 36.97
CA THR A 80 -13.49 8.13 37.15
C THR A 80 -14.38 8.31 35.93
N ALA A 81 -14.02 9.22 35.02
CA ALA A 81 -14.75 9.43 33.79
C ALA A 81 -14.54 8.26 32.82
N PRO A 82 -15.59 7.79 32.12
CA PRO A 82 -15.44 6.77 31.12
C PRO A 82 -14.56 7.30 29.97
N LEU A 83 -13.59 6.47 29.50
CA LEU A 83 -12.72 6.83 28.38
C LEU A 83 -13.43 6.72 27.02
N VAL A 84 -14.61 6.11 27.02
CA VAL A 84 -15.47 5.98 25.86
C VAL A 84 -16.84 6.54 26.18
N GLY A 85 -17.50 7.06 25.17
CA GLY A 85 -18.85 7.57 25.29
C GLY A 85 -19.69 7.17 24.07
N PRO A 86 -21.01 7.31 24.16
CA PRO A 86 -21.86 7.02 23.03
C PRO A 86 -21.61 8.06 21.93
N ASP A 87 -21.28 7.60 20.75
CA ASP A 87 -21.31 8.39 19.53
C ASP A 87 -22.77 8.90 19.36
N PRO A 88 -23.01 10.21 19.27
CA PRO A 88 -24.34 10.77 19.15
C PRO A 88 -25.12 10.29 17.93
N ALA A 89 -24.42 9.89 16.85
CA ALA A 89 -25.04 9.44 15.61
C ALA A 89 -25.47 7.96 15.67
N THR A 90 -24.71 7.12 16.34
CA THR A 90 -24.91 5.66 16.33
C THR A 90 -25.31 5.08 17.67
N GLY A 91 -25.02 5.79 18.77
CA GLY A 91 -25.19 5.31 20.15
C GLY A 91 -24.12 4.30 20.59
N ASN A 92 -23.18 3.95 19.72
CA ASN A 92 -22.12 3.01 20.04
C ASN A 92 -21.04 3.67 20.91
N MET A 93 -20.38 2.86 21.73
CA MET A 93 -19.35 3.32 22.65
C MET A 93 -18.01 3.30 21.96
N TYR A 94 -17.57 4.47 21.47
CA TYR A 94 -16.29 4.65 20.79
C TYR A 94 -15.45 5.72 21.48
N ASP A 95 -14.13 5.67 21.32
CA ASP A 95 -13.19 6.77 21.55
C ASP A 95 -13.06 7.65 20.31
N TYR A 96 -13.05 7.07 19.10
CA TYR A 96 -13.24 7.80 17.85
C TYR A 96 -13.77 6.91 16.73
N ASN A 97 -14.36 7.56 15.71
CA ASN A 97 -14.73 6.97 14.43
C ASN A 97 -14.01 7.69 13.31
N LYS A 98 -13.48 6.94 12.36
CA LYS A 98 -12.88 7.45 11.14
C LYS A 98 -13.31 6.61 9.96
N ASP A 99 -13.84 7.25 8.92
CA ASP A 99 -14.13 6.63 7.64
C ASP A 99 -13.26 7.28 6.57
N HIS A 100 -12.52 6.48 5.85
CA HIS A 100 -11.66 6.90 4.75
C HIS A 100 -12.24 6.41 3.42
N TYR A 101 -12.32 7.29 2.44
CA TYR A 101 -12.80 7.03 1.09
C TYR A 101 -11.68 7.37 0.11
N LEU A 102 -11.41 6.47 -0.81
CA LEU A 102 -10.37 6.58 -1.81
C LEU A 102 -10.87 6.04 -3.14
N ASP A 103 -10.84 6.87 -4.15
CA ASP A 103 -11.05 6.52 -5.54
C ASP A 103 -9.69 6.48 -6.24
N THR A 104 -9.47 5.47 -7.08
CA THR A 104 -8.22 5.32 -7.84
C THR A 104 -8.53 4.94 -9.27
N ASP A 105 -7.99 5.72 -10.19
CA ASP A 105 -8.02 5.48 -11.62
C ASP A 105 -6.62 5.11 -12.11
N VAL A 106 -6.51 4.02 -12.88
CA VAL A 106 -5.25 3.54 -13.45
C VAL A 106 -5.40 3.36 -14.95
N MET A 107 -4.50 3.95 -15.70
CA MET A 107 -4.35 3.71 -17.13
C MET A 107 -2.92 3.26 -17.42
N SER A 108 -2.78 2.19 -18.22
CA SER A 108 -1.45 1.74 -18.65
C SER A 108 -1.45 1.32 -20.11
N ALA A 109 -0.31 1.56 -20.74
CA ALA A 109 0.02 0.98 -22.05
C ALA A 109 1.31 0.18 -21.93
N PHE A 110 1.38 -0.97 -22.58
CA PHE A 110 2.57 -1.82 -22.56
C PHE A 110 2.90 -2.41 -23.91
N LEU A 111 4.19 -2.64 -24.11
CA LEU A 111 4.76 -3.34 -25.26
C LEU A 111 5.86 -4.28 -24.77
N ALA A 112 5.85 -5.51 -25.25
CA ALA A 112 6.96 -6.45 -25.10
C ALA A 112 7.33 -6.98 -26.49
N MET A 113 8.61 -7.13 -26.76
CA MET A 113 9.14 -7.71 -27.99
C MET A 113 10.10 -8.85 -27.66
N TYR A 114 10.01 -9.90 -28.45
CA TYR A 114 10.84 -11.10 -28.38
C TYR A 114 11.55 -11.28 -29.71
N ILE A 115 12.86 -11.35 -29.68
CA ILE A 115 13.71 -11.36 -30.86
C ILE A 115 14.66 -12.57 -30.80
N ASP A 116 14.45 -13.53 -31.63
CA ASP A 116 15.35 -14.66 -31.84
C ASP A 116 16.54 -14.17 -32.69
N ILE A 117 17.65 -13.80 -32.04
CA ILE A 117 18.89 -13.38 -32.72
C ILE A 117 19.47 -14.53 -33.52
N ASN A 118 19.40 -15.72 -32.97
CA ASN A 118 19.72 -16.99 -33.59
C ASN A 118 19.06 -18.15 -32.81
N GLU A 119 19.27 -19.39 -33.24
CA GLU A 119 18.67 -20.62 -32.65
C GLU A 119 18.94 -20.79 -31.14
N ARG A 120 19.91 -20.03 -30.56
CA ARG A 120 20.34 -20.15 -29.16
C ARG A 120 20.26 -18.86 -28.38
N THR A 121 19.89 -17.75 -29.01
CA THR A 121 19.96 -16.44 -28.37
C THR A 121 18.66 -15.69 -28.61
N GLU A 122 17.96 -15.41 -27.54
CA GLU A 122 16.74 -14.62 -27.52
C GLU A 122 16.99 -13.31 -26.75
N LEU A 123 16.65 -12.19 -27.36
CA LEU A 123 16.57 -10.89 -26.72
C LEU A 123 15.09 -10.54 -26.49
N SER A 124 14.73 -10.23 -25.28
CA SER A 124 13.44 -9.63 -24.97
C SER A 124 13.60 -8.24 -24.40
N PHE A 125 12.74 -7.34 -24.79
CA PHE A 125 12.60 -6.07 -24.11
C PHE A 125 11.12 -5.71 -23.98
N GLY A 126 10.78 -5.05 -22.90
CA GLY A 126 9.44 -4.58 -22.62
C GLY A 126 9.45 -3.23 -21.95
N ALA A 127 8.33 -2.54 -22.02
CA ALA A 127 8.08 -1.36 -21.24
C ALA A 127 6.58 -1.25 -20.96
N ARG A 128 6.26 -0.76 -19.75
CA ARG A 128 4.92 -0.37 -19.36
C ARG A 128 4.95 1.06 -18.90
N TYR A 129 4.11 1.89 -19.47
CA TYR A 129 3.82 3.23 -18.97
C TYR A 129 2.49 3.18 -18.23
N THR A 130 2.46 3.71 -17.03
CA THR A 130 1.28 3.74 -16.16
C THR A 130 1.07 5.15 -15.68
N GLU A 131 -0.16 5.63 -15.78
CA GLU A 131 -0.67 6.82 -15.11
C GLU A 131 -1.64 6.37 -14.04
N GLU A 132 -1.57 6.98 -12.86
CA GLU A 132 -2.40 6.67 -11.71
C GLU A 132 -2.83 7.95 -11.01
N GLU A 133 -4.14 8.11 -10.86
CA GLU A 133 -4.75 9.22 -10.15
C GLU A 133 -5.51 8.68 -8.94
N LYS A 134 -5.31 9.29 -7.78
CA LYS A 134 -6.03 8.97 -6.55
C LYS A 134 -6.64 10.22 -5.97
N SER A 135 -7.88 10.12 -5.57
CA SER A 135 -8.56 11.18 -4.84
C SER A 135 -9.31 10.62 -3.64
N GLY A 136 -9.38 11.39 -2.57
CA GLY A 136 -10.02 10.88 -1.39
C GLY A 136 -10.40 11.93 -0.37
N TYR A 137 -11.12 11.48 0.65
CA TYR A 137 -11.47 12.28 1.81
C TYR A 137 -11.58 11.40 3.05
N ILE A 138 -11.38 12.02 4.22
CA ILE A 138 -11.48 11.37 5.52
C ILE A 138 -12.59 12.04 6.33
N LYS A 139 -13.56 11.27 6.81
CA LYS A 139 -14.56 11.70 7.77
C LYS A 139 -14.18 11.24 9.16
N ILE A 140 -14.24 12.15 10.13
CA ILE A 140 -14.00 11.87 11.54
C ILE A 140 -15.22 12.39 12.32
N PRO A 141 -16.35 11.67 12.24
CA PRO A 141 -17.62 12.17 12.77
C PRO A 141 -17.66 12.25 14.29
N TYR A 142 -16.75 11.54 14.96
CA TYR A 142 -16.75 11.48 16.42
C TYR A 142 -15.35 11.27 17.00
N ILE A 143 -15.02 12.07 17.99
CA ILE A 143 -13.89 11.90 18.91
C ILE A 143 -14.42 12.14 20.32
N HIS A 144 -14.22 11.16 21.21
CA HIS A 144 -14.62 11.30 22.60
C HIS A 144 -13.75 12.31 23.35
N ALA A 145 -14.33 13.04 24.30
CA ALA A 145 -13.64 14.09 25.04
C ALA A 145 -12.38 13.59 25.79
N ALA A 146 -12.40 12.35 26.28
CA ALA A 146 -11.24 11.75 26.92
C ALA A 146 -10.11 11.49 25.88
N ALA A 147 -10.43 11.01 24.69
CA ALA A 147 -9.45 10.87 23.61
C ALA A 147 -8.86 12.23 23.21
N ALA A 148 -9.70 13.28 23.14
CA ALA A 148 -9.26 14.63 22.86
C ALA A 148 -8.29 15.16 23.96
N ALA A 149 -8.48 14.78 25.22
CA ALA A 149 -7.55 15.13 26.30
C ALA A 149 -6.16 14.47 26.14
N PHE A 150 -6.07 13.36 25.40
CA PHE A 150 -4.81 12.70 25.02
C PHE A 150 -4.23 13.22 23.69
N GLY A 151 -4.74 14.34 23.17
CA GLY A 151 -4.24 14.94 21.95
C GLY A 151 -4.89 14.43 20.67
N PHE A 152 -5.90 13.56 20.77
CA PHE A 152 -6.71 13.19 19.61
C PHE A 152 -7.54 14.41 19.17
N GLY A 153 -7.47 14.73 17.90
CA GLY A 153 -8.21 15.84 17.33
C GLY A 153 -8.05 15.86 15.84
N ALA A 154 -9.13 16.20 15.15
CA ALA A 154 -9.12 16.36 13.71
C ALA A 154 -10.36 17.17 13.31
N PRO A 155 -10.36 17.82 12.13
CA PRO A 155 -11.61 18.30 11.56
C PRO A 155 -12.55 17.12 11.29
N PRO A 156 -13.87 17.34 11.33
CA PRO A 156 -14.85 16.30 11.06
C PRO A 156 -14.80 15.79 9.61
N LEU A 157 -14.17 16.54 8.73
CA LEU A 157 -13.98 16.22 7.32
C LEU A 157 -12.66 16.81 6.84
N ILE A 158 -11.85 15.99 6.17
CA ILE A 158 -10.64 16.36 5.44
C ILE A 158 -10.89 16.02 3.98
N GLU A 159 -10.86 17.02 3.13
CA GLU A 159 -11.13 16.90 1.68
C GLU A 159 -9.93 17.38 0.86
N GLY A 160 -9.95 17.10 -0.46
CA GLY A 160 -8.93 17.57 -1.39
C GLY A 160 -7.62 16.80 -1.27
N LEU A 161 -7.69 15.55 -0.81
CA LEU A 161 -6.54 14.65 -0.83
C LEU A 161 -6.44 14.07 -2.23
N GLU A 162 -5.39 14.45 -2.96
CA GLU A 162 -5.15 14.06 -4.35
C GLU A 162 -3.70 13.58 -4.49
N PHE A 163 -3.51 12.52 -5.26
CA PHE A 163 -2.21 11.98 -5.62
C PHE A 163 -2.25 11.61 -7.10
N GLU A 164 -1.26 12.08 -7.85
CA GLU A 164 -1.08 11.76 -9.26
C GLU A 164 0.37 11.35 -9.48
N ASP A 165 0.57 10.27 -10.23
CA ASP A 165 1.91 9.83 -10.62
C ASP A 165 1.89 9.13 -11.96
N ASP A 166 3.00 9.20 -12.68
CA ASP A 166 3.23 8.43 -13.89
C ASP A 166 4.60 7.72 -13.83
N ASN A 167 4.65 6.52 -14.34
CA ASN A 167 5.88 5.73 -14.31
C ASN A 167 6.09 4.92 -15.58
N LEU A 168 7.35 4.88 -16.02
CA LEU A 168 7.82 4.00 -17.06
C LEU A 168 8.64 2.86 -16.43
N SER A 169 8.16 1.62 -16.60
CA SER A 169 8.77 0.40 -16.11
C SER A 169 9.36 -0.40 -17.28
N PRO A 170 10.62 -0.17 -17.68
CA PRO A 170 11.29 -0.92 -18.73
C PRO A 170 11.89 -2.22 -18.19
N GLU A 171 11.99 -3.21 -19.07
CA GLU A 171 12.77 -4.40 -18.85
C GLU A 171 13.51 -4.82 -20.12
N ILE A 172 14.68 -5.42 -19.96
CA ILE A 172 15.44 -6.04 -21.04
C ILE A 172 16.08 -7.32 -20.51
N ALA A 173 15.97 -8.40 -21.29
CA ALA A 173 16.64 -9.64 -20.94
C ALA A 173 17.24 -10.31 -22.17
N LEU A 174 18.41 -10.92 -21.99
CA LEU A 174 19.07 -11.74 -22.95
C LEU A 174 19.15 -13.17 -22.41
N ASN A 175 18.54 -14.10 -23.12
CA ASN A 175 18.59 -15.53 -22.85
C ASN A 175 19.57 -16.20 -23.81
N TYR A 176 20.43 -17.08 -23.29
CA TYR A 176 21.31 -17.92 -24.10
C TYR A 176 21.12 -19.40 -23.74
N TYR A 177 20.72 -20.18 -24.72
CA TYR A 177 20.52 -21.62 -24.61
C TYR A 177 21.84 -22.35 -24.91
N ILE A 178 22.52 -22.84 -23.87
CA ILE A 178 23.77 -23.59 -23.99
C ILE A 178 23.50 -24.91 -24.74
N ASN A 179 22.39 -25.54 -24.38
CA ASN A 179 21.79 -26.70 -25.04
C ASN A 179 20.30 -26.75 -24.72
N ASP A 180 19.57 -27.80 -25.13
CA ASP A 180 18.13 -27.93 -24.93
C ASP A 180 17.71 -28.00 -23.45
N ASP A 181 18.62 -28.41 -22.57
CA ASP A 181 18.37 -28.60 -21.15
C ASP A 181 18.90 -27.45 -20.27
N THR A 182 19.76 -26.59 -20.83
CA THR A 182 20.45 -25.59 -20.01
C THR A 182 20.44 -24.24 -20.69
N SER A 183 20.01 -23.22 -19.95
CA SER A 183 20.05 -21.81 -20.36
C SER A 183 20.62 -20.91 -19.27
N VAL A 184 21.20 -19.81 -19.69
CA VAL A 184 21.62 -18.70 -18.83
C VAL A 184 20.92 -17.43 -19.30
N TYR A 185 20.68 -16.52 -18.39
CA TYR A 185 20.11 -15.22 -18.74
C TYR A 185 20.74 -14.09 -17.94
N VAL A 186 20.66 -12.90 -18.49
CA VAL A 186 20.90 -11.64 -17.82
C VAL A 186 19.70 -10.74 -18.07
N ALA A 187 19.26 -10.02 -17.05
CA ALA A 187 18.15 -9.08 -17.17
C ALA A 187 18.41 -7.80 -16.38
N TYR A 188 17.88 -6.71 -16.87
CA TYR A 188 17.70 -5.45 -16.15
C TYR A 188 16.22 -5.13 -16.13
N LYS A 189 15.73 -4.69 -14.96
CA LYS A 189 14.32 -4.33 -14.76
C LYS A 189 14.23 -3.07 -13.90
N LYS A 190 13.26 -2.24 -14.21
CA LYS A 190 12.78 -1.17 -13.35
C LYS A 190 11.30 -1.39 -13.09
N ALA A 191 10.88 -1.18 -11.85
CA ALA A 191 9.49 -1.25 -11.42
C ALA A 191 9.22 -0.14 -10.41
N PHE A 192 7.95 0.12 -10.14
CA PHE A 192 7.53 1.05 -9.11
C PHE A 192 6.37 0.48 -8.30
N LYS A 193 6.18 1.06 -7.13
CA LYS A 193 5.00 0.90 -6.30
C LYS A 193 4.42 2.28 -6.09
N SER A 194 3.21 2.49 -6.53
CA SER A 194 2.54 3.78 -6.46
C SER A 194 2.49 4.33 -5.04
N GLY A 195 2.64 5.63 -4.92
CA GLY A 195 2.33 6.39 -3.73
C GLY A 195 0.82 6.43 -3.45
N GLY A 196 0.41 7.32 -2.59
CA GLY A 196 -1.01 7.45 -2.30
C GLY A 196 -1.34 8.28 -1.09
N ILE A 197 -2.51 8.00 -0.52
CA ILE A 197 -3.09 8.71 0.60
C ILE A 197 -3.13 7.77 1.80
N ASP A 198 -2.50 8.16 2.91
CA ASP A 198 -2.44 7.35 4.13
C ASP A 198 -3.82 7.19 4.76
N ASN A 199 -4.32 5.96 4.75
CA ASN A 199 -5.58 5.60 5.40
C ASN A 199 -5.41 5.16 6.86
N SER A 200 -4.18 4.97 7.31
CA SER A 200 -3.88 4.52 8.66
C SER A 200 -3.75 5.67 9.66
N ALA A 201 -3.58 6.91 9.17
CA ALA A 201 -3.39 8.08 10.02
C ALA A 201 -4.45 8.17 11.13
N LEU A 202 -3.98 8.17 12.36
CA LEU A 202 -4.84 8.34 13.54
C LEU A 202 -5.27 9.81 13.66
N PRO A 203 -6.41 10.12 14.27
CA PRO A 203 -6.82 11.49 14.58
C PRO A 203 -5.96 12.07 15.72
N THR A 204 -4.65 12.12 15.50
CA THR A 204 -3.62 12.58 16.43
C THR A 204 -2.96 13.86 15.89
N ALA A 205 -1.73 14.14 16.34
CA ALA A 205 -1.00 15.33 15.95
C ALA A 205 -0.84 15.51 14.44
N SER A 206 -0.72 14.43 13.67
CA SER A 206 -0.52 14.47 12.21
C SER A 206 -1.67 15.09 11.44
N ILE A 207 -2.91 14.95 11.93
CA ILE A 207 -4.10 15.49 11.28
C ILE A 207 -4.90 16.46 12.13
N ASN A 208 -4.34 16.89 13.26
CA ASN A 208 -4.95 17.87 14.16
C ASN A 208 -4.40 19.28 13.91
N PRO A 209 -5.17 20.20 13.28
CA PRO A 209 -4.71 21.57 13.01
C PRO A 209 -4.38 22.38 14.26
N LEU A 210 -4.79 21.95 15.44
CA LEU A 210 -4.46 22.59 16.73
C LEU A 210 -3.16 22.04 17.33
N SER A 211 -2.57 21.00 16.75
CA SER A 211 -1.28 20.46 17.19
C SER A 211 -0.13 21.40 16.78
N PRO A 212 0.86 21.63 17.66
CA PRO A 212 2.06 22.38 17.28
C PRO A 212 2.94 21.64 16.26
N THR A 213 2.69 20.36 16.01
CA THR A 213 3.42 19.52 15.04
C THR A 213 2.59 19.22 13.78
N PHE A 214 1.49 19.95 13.59
CA PHE A 214 0.69 19.81 12.36
C PHE A 214 1.41 20.44 11.17
N GLU A 215 1.70 19.65 10.15
CA GLU A 215 2.44 20.04 8.94
C GLU A 215 1.54 20.27 7.72
N GLY A 216 0.23 20.10 7.88
CA GLY A 216 -0.75 20.16 6.79
C GLY A 216 -1.29 18.78 6.44
N PHE A 217 -2.36 18.76 5.66
CA PHE A 217 -2.95 17.48 5.20
C PHE A 217 -2.16 16.84 4.07
N ASP A 218 -1.28 17.59 3.40
CA ASP A 218 -0.34 17.03 2.41
C ASP A 218 0.61 16.00 3.03
N ALA A 219 0.81 16.05 4.36
CA ALA A 219 1.55 15.00 5.08
C ALA A 219 0.86 13.62 5.08
N LEU A 220 -0.40 13.54 4.67
CA LEU A 220 -1.11 12.28 4.43
C LEU A 220 -0.80 11.65 3.07
N ILE A 221 -0.14 12.41 2.19
CA ILE A 221 0.22 11.96 0.85
C ILE A 221 1.66 11.46 0.90
N TYR A 222 1.91 10.29 0.35
CA TYR A 222 3.24 9.71 0.27
C TYR A 222 3.60 9.36 -1.16
N ASP A 223 4.88 9.52 -1.49
CA ASP A 223 5.42 9.34 -2.83
C ASP A 223 5.52 7.87 -3.23
N SER A 224 5.69 7.63 -4.53
CA SER A 224 5.93 6.31 -5.10
C SER A 224 7.32 5.80 -4.75
N GLU A 225 7.43 4.50 -4.56
CA GLU A 225 8.69 3.78 -4.38
C GLU A 225 9.13 3.19 -5.72
N GLU A 226 10.40 3.33 -6.06
CA GLU A 226 10.99 2.73 -7.25
C GLU A 226 12.01 1.64 -6.89
N ALA A 227 12.12 0.66 -7.77
CA ALA A 227 13.14 -0.37 -7.69
C ALA A 227 13.71 -0.64 -9.06
N ASP A 228 15.06 -0.67 -9.17
CA ASP A 228 15.73 -1.10 -10.38
C ASP A 228 16.92 -2.01 -10.08
N GLY A 229 17.27 -2.87 -11.03
CA GLY A 229 18.36 -3.79 -10.79
C GLY A 229 18.59 -4.83 -11.87
N PHE A 230 19.56 -5.68 -11.57
CA PHE A 230 20.05 -6.72 -12.46
C PHE A 230 19.82 -8.10 -11.89
N GLU A 231 19.57 -9.03 -12.81
CA GLU A 231 19.56 -10.46 -12.54
C GLU A 231 20.51 -11.19 -13.50
N ILE A 232 21.17 -12.21 -13.00
CA ILE A 232 21.85 -13.22 -13.81
C ILE A 232 21.45 -14.60 -13.30
N GLY A 233 21.03 -15.47 -14.18
CA GLY A 233 20.51 -16.77 -13.76
C GLY A 233 20.91 -17.91 -14.68
N LEU A 234 20.87 -19.10 -14.10
CA LEU A 234 21.05 -20.40 -14.74
C LEU A 234 19.80 -21.23 -14.52
N LYS A 235 19.31 -21.85 -15.57
CA LYS A 235 18.25 -22.86 -15.51
C LYS A 235 18.77 -24.14 -16.19
N SER A 236 18.69 -25.28 -15.52
CA SER A 236 19.17 -26.54 -16.07
C SER A 236 18.31 -27.71 -15.62
N ASN A 237 17.96 -28.56 -16.58
CA ASN A 237 17.39 -29.86 -16.32
C ASN A 237 18.50 -30.91 -16.43
N LEU A 238 18.59 -31.79 -15.45
CA LEU A 238 19.64 -32.76 -15.32
C LEU A 238 19.02 -34.18 -15.22
N PHE A 239 19.82 -35.18 -15.57
CA PHE A 239 19.45 -36.63 -15.44
C PHE A 239 18.13 -36.95 -16.14
N ASP A 240 18.03 -36.63 -17.45
CA ASP A 240 16.84 -36.86 -18.27
C ASP A 240 15.57 -36.25 -17.64
N ASN A 241 15.65 -34.95 -17.23
CA ASN A 241 14.58 -34.19 -16.56
C ASN A 241 14.18 -34.69 -15.17
N ASN A 242 14.96 -35.57 -14.54
CA ASN A 242 14.68 -36.01 -13.17
C ASN A 242 15.07 -35.00 -12.10
N MET A 243 15.89 -34.01 -12.45
CA MET A 243 16.28 -32.93 -11.55
C MET A 243 16.30 -31.59 -12.27
N ARG A 244 15.74 -30.53 -11.66
CA ARG A 244 15.82 -29.16 -12.15
C ARG A 244 16.57 -28.28 -11.17
N ILE A 245 17.52 -27.51 -11.68
CA ILE A 245 18.25 -26.48 -10.92
C ILE A 245 17.90 -25.13 -11.54
N ASN A 246 17.48 -24.17 -10.68
CA ASN A 246 17.38 -22.76 -11.01
C ASN A 246 18.22 -22.01 -9.98
N ALA A 247 19.17 -21.21 -10.44
CA ALA A 247 20.01 -20.39 -9.61
C ALA A 247 20.01 -18.96 -10.16
N THR A 248 19.76 -17.99 -9.31
CA THR A 248 19.73 -16.57 -9.70
C THR A 248 20.52 -15.75 -8.69
N TYR A 249 21.40 -14.91 -9.22
CA TYR A 249 21.98 -13.81 -8.46
C TYR A 249 21.32 -12.52 -8.92
N TYR A 250 20.94 -11.66 -7.97
CA TYR A 250 20.32 -10.38 -8.27
C TYR A 250 20.83 -9.28 -7.34
N LYS A 251 20.77 -8.04 -7.82
CA LYS A 251 20.99 -6.83 -7.03
C LYS A 251 19.98 -5.80 -7.47
N TYR A 252 19.14 -5.36 -6.52
CA TYR A 252 18.16 -4.28 -6.69
C TYR A 252 18.49 -3.14 -5.75
N GLU A 253 18.27 -1.94 -6.22
CA GLU A 253 18.31 -0.71 -5.45
C GLU A 253 16.89 -0.16 -5.36
N TYR A 254 16.53 0.31 -4.17
CA TYR A 254 15.21 0.90 -3.89
C TYR A 254 15.42 2.36 -3.55
N THR A 255 14.57 3.22 -4.11
CA THR A 255 14.48 4.64 -3.79
C THR A 255 13.10 4.96 -3.25
N ASP A 256 13.03 5.92 -2.33
CA ASP A 256 11.79 6.37 -1.69
C ASP A 256 10.97 5.24 -1.06
N LEU A 257 11.67 4.36 -0.33
CA LEU A 257 11.11 3.16 0.27
C LEU A 257 9.95 3.51 1.20
N GLN A 258 8.76 3.01 0.88
CA GLN A 258 7.56 3.20 1.70
C GLN A 258 7.62 2.31 2.93
N VAL A 259 7.75 2.94 4.11
CA VAL A 259 7.77 2.25 5.41
C VAL A 259 6.67 2.81 6.29
N GLN A 260 5.97 1.94 6.99
CA GLN A 260 5.01 2.33 8.01
C GLN A 260 5.73 2.37 9.37
N LEU A 261 5.61 3.50 10.08
CA LEU A 261 6.19 3.73 11.40
C LEU A 261 5.15 3.58 12.51
#